data_bbf9483938e49364524a6ab36d99f022
#
_entry.id   bbf9483938e49364524a6ab36d99f022
#
_cell.length_a   1.000
_cell.length_b   1.000
_cell.length_c   1.000
_cell.angle_alpha   90.00
_cell.angle_beta   90.00
_cell.angle_gamma   90.00
#
_symmetry.space_group_name_H-M   'P 1'
#
loop_
_entity.id
_entity.type
_entity.pdbx_description
1 polymer ?
#
loop_
_entity_poly.entity_id
_entity_poly.type
_entity_poly.pdbx_seq_one_letter_code
_entity_poly.pdbx_strand_id
1 'polypeptide(L)'
;MRRLAVAMTIDDLLAAAAALPLRDAAYAIWRQKITFERLEDRVWPRRDQSTPQAREKSMRESMAQIKHEHDFAQDGPTFDRLKRAHPHATDAALKQAIVAAVKFDDDCFRYFSHGRAEDFWDMCIRAVAQAAQDHPDYLETTYRDARNRVAYNMK
;
A
#
# COMPACT_ATOMS: atom_id res chain seq x y z
N MET A 1 -5.27 27.46 21.94
CA MET A 1 -6.14 26.25 21.84
C MET A 1 -5.40 25.16 21.10
N ARG A 2 -5.13 24.05 21.77
CA ARG A 2 -4.64 22.85 21.09
C ARG A 2 -5.81 22.29 20.28
N ARG A 3 -5.68 22.27 18.96
CA ARG A 3 -6.59 21.47 18.13
C ARG A 3 -6.42 20.03 18.56
N LEU A 4 -7.46 19.43 19.11
CA LEU A 4 -7.51 18.00 19.30
C LEU A 4 -7.37 17.39 17.90
N ALA A 5 -6.30 16.62 17.68
CA ALA A 5 -6.16 15.85 16.45
C ALA A 5 -7.35 14.87 16.37
N VAL A 6 -8.24 15.09 15.43
CA VAL A 6 -9.31 14.13 15.13
C VAL A 6 -8.65 12.86 14.60
N ALA A 7 -8.87 11.75 15.30
CA ALA A 7 -8.34 10.47 14.86
C ALA A 7 -8.91 10.11 13.48
N MET A 8 -8.05 9.69 12.55
CA MET A 8 -8.43 9.23 11.22
C MET A 8 -9.29 7.97 11.34
N THR A 9 -10.41 7.95 10.64
CA THR A 9 -11.34 6.81 10.62
C THR A 9 -11.27 6.09 9.27
N ILE A 10 -11.84 4.88 9.23
CA ILE A 10 -12.01 4.13 7.98
C ILE A 10 -12.81 4.95 6.97
N ASP A 11 -13.87 5.62 7.42
CA ASP A 11 -14.71 6.44 6.55
C ASP A 11 -13.92 7.62 5.95
N ASP A 12 -13.00 8.21 6.71
CA ASP A 12 -12.11 9.27 6.20
C ASP A 12 -11.20 8.75 5.08
N LEU A 13 -10.63 7.56 5.25
CA LEU A 13 -9.76 6.93 4.25
C LEU A 13 -10.55 6.56 2.99
N LEU A 14 -11.76 6.01 3.15
CA LEU A 14 -12.62 5.66 2.03
C LEU A 14 -13.13 6.90 1.28
N ALA A 15 -13.47 7.95 2.00
CA ALA A 15 -13.88 9.23 1.40
C ALA A 15 -12.75 9.85 0.57
N ALA A 16 -11.53 9.83 1.09
CA ALA A 16 -10.35 10.30 0.37
C ALA A 16 -10.12 9.49 -0.92
N ALA A 17 -10.24 8.16 -0.85
CA ALA A 17 -10.12 7.28 -2.01
C ALA A 17 -11.25 7.48 -3.02
N ALA A 18 -12.48 7.72 -2.55
CA ALA A 18 -13.63 7.99 -3.42
C ALA A 18 -13.46 9.27 -4.25
N ALA A 19 -12.71 10.24 -3.74
CA ALA A 19 -12.41 11.49 -4.43
C ALA A 19 -11.32 11.36 -5.50
N LEU A 20 -10.60 10.25 -5.55
CA LEU A 20 -9.52 10.00 -6.49
C LEU A 20 -10.02 9.22 -7.72
N PRO A 21 -9.35 9.36 -8.88
CA PRO A 21 -9.56 8.42 -9.99
C PRO A 21 -9.34 6.98 -9.53
N LEU A 22 -10.00 6.02 -10.17
CA LEU A 22 -10.02 4.63 -9.73
C LEU A 22 -8.61 4.03 -9.53
N ARG A 23 -7.69 4.28 -10.44
CA ARG A 23 -6.31 3.75 -10.35
C ARG A 23 -5.56 4.33 -9.15
N ASP A 24 -5.70 5.65 -8.94
CA ASP A 24 -5.09 6.34 -7.79
C ASP A 24 -5.72 5.86 -6.48
N ALA A 25 -7.04 5.67 -6.47
CA ALA A 25 -7.75 5.12 -5.32
C ALA A 25 -7.26 3.71 -4.97
N ALA A 26 -7.08 2.85 -5.96
CA ALA A 26 -6.54 1.50 -5.76
C ALA A 26 -5.16 1.53 -5.12
N TYR A 27 -4.27 2.39 -5.61
CA TYR A 27 -2.94 2.56 -5.03
C TYR A 27 -3.01 3.11 -3.59
N ALA A 28 -3.84 4.12 -3.36
CA ALA A 28 -4.00 4.73 -2.03
C ALA A 28 -4.49 3.70 -1.00
N ILE A 29 -5.44 2.85 -1.36
CA ILE A 29 -5.95 1.79 -0.48
C ILE A 29 -4.90 0.71 -0.27
N TRP A 30 -4.24 0.27 -1.34
CA TRP A 30 -3.18 -0.75 -1.25
C TRP A 30 -2.04 -0.33 -0.32
N ARG A 31 -1.50 0.88 -0.51
CA ARG A 31 -0.38 1.38 0.31
C ARG A 31 -0.76 1.57 1.78
N GLN A 32 -2.04 1.73 2.09
CA GLN A 32 -2.54 1.95 3.44
C GLN A 32 -3.14 0.69 4.08
N LYS A 33 -2.89 -0.49 3.52
CA LYS A 33 -3.49 -1.74 4.00
C LYS A 33 -3.26 -2.00 5.50
N ILE A 34 -2.08 -1.69 6.02
CA ILE A 34 -1.77 -1.84 7.45
C ILE A 34 -2.59 -0.88 8.30
N THR A 35 -2.77 0.36 7.83
CA THR A 35 -3.60 1.36 8.52
C THR A 35 -5.06 0.90 8.57
N PHE A 36 -5.60 0.38 7.47
CA PHE A 36 -6.95 -0.17 7.44
C PHE A 36 -7.13 -1.32 8.42
N GLU A 37 -6.21 -2.27 8.43
CA GLU A 37 -6.26 -3.43 9.34
C GLU A 37 -6.27 -2.98 10.80
N ARG A 38 -5.43 -2.00 11.13
CA ARG A 38 -5.36 -1.45 12.49
C ARG A 38 -6.68 -0.79 12.90
N LEU A 39 -7.31 -0.05 11.99
CA LEU A 39 -8.58 0.64 12.26
C LEU A 39 -9.79 -0.31 12.25
N GLU A 40 -9.71 -1.41 11.51
CA GLU A 40 -10.75 -2.44 11.45
C GLU A 40 -10.73 -3.38 12.66
N ASP A 41 -9.85 -3.15 13.64
CA ASP A 41 -9.64 -4.03 14.81
C ASP A 41 -9.42 -5.50 14.40
N ARG A 42 -8.86 -5.73 13.22
CA ARG A 42 -8.42 -7.07 12.85
C ARG A 42 -7.24 -7.42 13.74
N VAL A 43 -7.58 -8.06 14.86
CA VAL A 43 -6.59 -8.62 15.77
C VAL A 43 -5.89 -9.73 15.00
N TRP A 44 -4.67 -9.44 14.55
CA TRP A 44 -3.76 -10.49 14.17
C TRP A 44 -3.65 -11.43 15.34
N PRO A 45 -3.77 -12.74 15.14
CA PRO A 45 -3.59 -13.66 16.26
C PRO A 45 -2.27 -13.28 16.94
N ARG A 46 -2.34 -13.07 18.27
CA ARG A 46 -1.16 -12.76 19.06
C ARG A 46 -0.10 -13.80 18.75
N ARG A 47 0.99 -13.35 18.16
CA ARG A 47 2.07 -14.23 17.81
C ARG A 47 2.68 -14.76 19.09
N ASP A 48 2.69 -16.07 19.22
CA ASP A 48 3.45 -16.70 20.30
C ASP A 48 4.94 -16.49 19.99
N GLN A 49 5.62 -15.75 20.88
CA GLN A 49 7.05 -15.48 20.79
C GLN A 49 7.80 -16.08 22.00
N SER A 50 7.16 -17.00 22.71
CA SER A 50 7.68 -17.55 23.95
C SER A 50 8.91 -18.45 23.74
N THR A 51 9.05 -19.06 22.57
CA THR A 51 10.19 -19.92 22.23
C THR A 51 10.81 -19.54 20.88
N PRO A 52 12.09 -19.88 20.60
CA PRO A 52 12.67 -19.66 19.27
C PRO A 52 11.89 -20.35 18.15
N GLN A 53 11.35 -21.55 18.40
CA GLN A 53 10.54 -22.29 17.43
C GLN A 53 9.20 -21.60 17.17
N ALA A 54 8.53 -21.08 18.20
CA ALA A 54 7.30 -20.34 18.07
C ALA A 54 7.52 -19.04 17.29
N ARG A 55 8.64 -18.34 17.52
CA ARG A 55 9.02 -17.14 16.77
C ARG A 55 9.25 -17.43 15.29
N GLU A 56 9.96 -18.50 14.97
CA GLU A 56 10.22 -18.92 13.60
C GLU A 56 8.93 -19.29 12.87
N LYS A 57 8.04 -20.05 13.51
CA LYS A 57 6.73 -20.40 12.97
C LYS A 57 5.88 -19.16 12.69
N SER A 58 5.83 -18.24 13.65
CA SER A 58 5.09 -16.97 13.52
C SER A 58 5.62 -16.11 12.38
N MET A 59 6.94 -16.07 12.20
CA MET A 59 7.56 -15.34 11.09
C MET A 59 7.19 -15.97 9.75
N ARG A 60 7.23 -17.30 9.63
CA ARG A 60 6.83 -18.01 8.40
C ARG A 60 5.37 -17.75 8.03
N GLU A 61 4.48 -17.81 9.00
CA GLU A 61 3.05 -17.54 8.80
C GLU A 61 2.82 -16.12 8.35
N SER A 62 3.54 -15.14 8.93
CA SER A 62 3.47 -13.74 8.54
C SER A 62 3.96 -13.51 7.11
N MET A 63 5.10 -14.11 6.76
CA MET A 63 5.65 -14.01 5.40
C MET A 63 4.71 -14.64 4.37
N ALA A 64 4.13 -15.80 4.68
CA ALA A 64 3.16 -16.47 3.82
C ALA A 64 1.91 -15.61 3.61
N GLN A 65 1.44 -14.93 4.65
CA GLN A 65 0.29 -14.06 4.57
C GLN A 65 0.58 -12.80 3.75
N ILE A 66 1.72 -12.15 3.97
CA ILE A 66 2.15 -11.00 3.17
C ILE A 66 2.23 -11.37 1.69
N LYS A 67 2.82 -12.54 1.39
CA LYS A 67 2.90 -13.05 0.03
C LYS A 67 1.52 -13.31 -0.55
N HIS A 68 0.63 -13.92 0.20
CA HIS A 68 -0.74 -14.20 -0.25
C HIS A 68 -1.50 -12.90 -0.56
N GLU A 69 -1.44 -11.92 0.33
CA GLU A 69 -2.07 -10.62 0.13
C GLU A 69 -1.52 -9.90 -1.11
N HIS A 70 -0.22 -10.03 -1.36
CA HIS A 70 0.41 -9.48 -2.56
C HIS A 70 -0.08 -10.18 -3.82
N ASP A 71 -0.01 -11.51 -3.85
CA ASP A 71 -0.31 -12.30 -5.05
C ASP A 71 -1.82 -12.29 -5.41
N PHE A 72 -2.68 -12.11 -4.41
CA PHE A 72 -4.15 -12.18 -4.55
C PHE A 72 -4.86 -10.89 -4.09
N ALA A 73 -4.19 -9.76 -4.18
CA ALA A 73 -4.73 -8.47 -3.74
C ALA A 73 -6.11 -8.14 -4.35
N GLN A 74 -6.36 -8.60 -5.57
CA GLN A 74 -7.61 -8.35 -6.30
C GLN A 74 -8.80 -9.16 -5.76
N ASP A 75 -8.59 -10.13 -4.89
CA ASP A 75 -9.66 -10.99 -4.35
C ASP A 75 -9.82 -10.88 -2.82
N GLY A 76 -9.16 -9.91 -2.20
CA GLY A 76 -9.11 -9.80 -0.75
C GLY A 76 -9.65 -8.48 -0.20
N PRO A 77 -9.17 -8.07 0.97
CA PRO A 77 -9.62 -6.85 1.64
C PRO A 77 -9.46 -5.58 0.82
N THR A 78 -8.42 -5.47 0.01
CA THR A 78 -8.20 -4.32 -0.86
C THR A 78 -9.34 -4.17 -1.88
N PHE A 79 -9.80 -5.27 -2.45
CA PHE A 79 -10.94 -5.27 -3.36
C PHE A 79 -12.21 -4.76 -2.66
N ASP A 80 -12.50 -5.27 -1.48
CA ASP A 80 -13.70 -4.88 -0.72
C ASP A 80 -13.68 -3.39 -0.37
N ARG A 81 -12.54 -2.89 0.06
CA ARG A 81 -12.34 -1.48 0.38
C ARG A 81 -12.49 -0.59 -0.86
N LEU A 82 -11.88 -0.98 -1.97
CA LEU A 82 -11.98 -0.23 -3.22
C LEU A 82 -13.42 -0.21 -3.75
N LYS A 83 -14.13 -1.32 -3.66
CA LYS A 83 -15.54 -1.40 -4.03
C LYS A 83 -16.42 -0.48 -3.19
N ARG A 84 -16.13 -0.35 -1.91
CA ARG A 84 -16.83 0.59 -1.01
C ARG A 84 -16.57 2.04 -1.41
N ALA A 85 -15.36 2.37 -1.83
CA ALA A 85 -14.98 3.72 -2.27
C ALA A 85 -15.52 4.04 -3.67
N HIS A 86 -15.57 3.06 -4.55
CA HIS A 86 -16.02 3.19 -5.94
C HIS A 86 -17.11 2.17 -6.28
N PRO A 87 -18.32 2.31 -5.68
CA PRO A 87 -19.37 1.30 -5.82
C PRO A 87 -19.96 1.17 -7.23
N HIS A 88 -19.75 2.16 -8.08
CA HIS A 88 -20.25 2.14 -9.46
C HIS A 88 -19.28 1.53 -10.46
N ALA A 89 -18.04 1.27 -10.06
CA ALA A 89 -17.06 0.60 -10.92
C ALA A 89 -17.41 -0.89 -11.04
N THR A 90 -17.12 -1.48 -12.22
CA THR A 90 -17.29 -2.91 -12.41
C THR A 90 -16.24 -3.69 -11.62
N ASP A 91 -16.54 -4.92 -11.26
CA ASP A 91 -15.59 -5.79 -10.58
C ASP A 91 -14.31 -5.98 -11.41
N ALA A 92 -14.43 -6.11 -12.72
CA ALA A 92 -13.28 -6.21 -13.63
C ALA A 92 -12.41 -4.95 -13.57
N ALA A 93 -13.00 -3.76 -13.59
CA ALA A 93 -12.27 -2.50 -13.49
C ALA A 93 -11.56 -2.35 -12.14
N LEU A 94 -12.22 -2.73 -11.04
CA LEU A 94 -11.65 -2.73 -9.70
C LEU A 94 -10.41 -3.64 -9.63
N LYS A 95 -10.53 -4.86 -10.12
CA LYS A 95 -9.42 -5.85 -10.13
C LYS A 95 -8.24 -5.38 -10.98
N GLN A 96 -8.51 -4.83 -12.15
CA GLN A 96 -7.45 -4.27 -13.01
C GLN A 96 -6.71 -3.11 -12.33
N ALA A 97 -7.45 -2.22 -11.67
CA ALA A 97 -6.86 -1.11 -10.94
C ALA A 97 -5.94 -1.58 -9.80
N ILE A 98 -6.35 -2.62 -9.07
CA ILE A 98 -5.56 -3.20 -7.98
C ILE A 98 -4.29 -3.87 -8.52
N VAL A 99 -4.40 -4.68 -9.57
CA VAL A 99 -3.24 -5.33 -10.19
C VAL A 99 -2.24 -4.29 -10.68
N ALA A 100 -2.71 -3.22 -11.30
CA ALA A 100 -1.85 -2.12 -11.75
C ALA A 100 -1.17 -1.42 -10.57
N ALA A 101 -1.90 -1.18 -9.48
CA ALA A 101 -1.36 -0.53 -8.28
C ALA A 101 -0.27 -1.38 -7.60
N VAL A 102 -0.49 -2.68 -7.46
CA VAL A 102 0.51 -3.60 -6.88
C VAL A 102 1.76 -3.64 -7.74
N LYS A 103 1.60 -3.72 -9.06
CA LYS A 103 2.73 -3.74 -9.98
C LYS A 103 3.52 -2.42 -9.96
N PHE A 104 2.83 -1.30 -9.89
CA PHE A 104 3.47 0.01 -9.73
C PHE A 104 4.27 0.08 -8.42
N ASP A 105 3.68 -0.34 -7.32
CA ASP A 105 4.35 -0.38 -6.01
C ASP A 105 5.61 -1.25 -6.06
N ASP A 106 5.52 -2.45 -6.63
CA ASP A 106 6.66 -3.35 -6.80
C ASP A 106 7.78 -2.71 -7.63
N ASP A 107 7.44 -2.05 -8.72
CA ASP A 107 8.42 -1.41 -9.59
C ASP A 107 9.11 -0.22 -8.89
N CYS A 108 8.39 0.55 -8.08
CA CYS A 108 8.98 1.62 -7.27
C CYS A 108 10.10 1.08 -6.35
N PHE A 109 9.89 -0.05 -5.70
CA PHE A 109 10.91 -0.69 -4.86
C PHE A 109 12.00 -1.35 -5.68
N ARG A 110 11.66 -1.98 -6.78
CA ARG A 110 12.62 -2.67 -7.65
C ARG A 110 13.65 -1.70 -8.24
N TYR A 111 13.23 -0.50 -8.61
CA TYR A 111 14.12 0.51 -9.18
C TYR A 111 14.94 1.25 -8.13
N PHE A 112 14.64 1.07 -6.85
CA PHE A 112 15.47 1.64 -5.80
C PHE A 112 16.80 0.88 -5.71
N SER A 113 17.92 1.62 -5.78
CA SER A 113 19.25 1.04 -5.77
C SER A 113 20.10 1.70 -4.66
N HIS A 114 20.58 0.89 -3.72
CA HIS A 114 21.55 1.33 -2.72
C HIS A 114 22.96 1.44 -3.29
N GLY A 115 23.79 2.30 -2.72
CA GLY A 115 25.24 2.25 -2.88
C GLY A 115 25.84 3.13 -3.95
N ARG A 116 25.12 4.10 -4.49
CA ARG A 116 25.70 5.16 -5.32
C ARG A 116 25.86 6.45 -4.53
N ALA A 117 26.74 7.33 -4.98
CA ALA A 117 27.05 8.62 -4.35
C ALA A 117 25.89 9.64 -4.44
N GLU A 118 24.66 9.17 -4.58
CA GLU A 118 23.48 10.01 -4.61
C GLU A 118 22.89 10.15 -3.22
N ASP A 119 22.27 11.30 -2.96
CA ASP A 119 21.44 11.50 -1.78
C ASP A 119 20.32 10.44 -1.77
N PHE A 120 20.03 9.91 -0.59
CA PHE A 120 18.97 8.92 -0.38
C PHE A 120 17.62 9.38 -0.96
N TRP A 121 17.27 10.65 -0.75
CA TRP A 121 16.02 11.20 -1.29
C TRP A 121 16.00 11.23 -2.81
N ASP A 122 17.13 11.58 -3.43
CA ASP A 122 17.27 11.59 -4.89
C ASP A 122 17.13 10.17 -5.47
N MET A 123 17.61 9.15 -4.77
CA MET A 123 17.42 7.75 -5.15
C MET A 123 15.95 7.35 -5.12
N CYS A 124 15.19 7.81 -4.13
CA CYS A 124 13.75 7.56 -4.05
C CYS A 124 13.00 8.26 -5.20
N ILE A 125 13.33 9.51 -5.49
CA ILE A 125 12.74 10.28 -6.59
C ILE A 125 12.99 9.58 -7.92
N ARG A 126 14.22 9.15 -8.16
CA ARG A 126 14.60 8.46 -9.41
C ARG A 126 13.89 7.12 -9.56
N ALA A 127 13.79 6.34 -8.49
CA ALA A 127 13.12 5.04 -8.53
C ALA A 127 11.66 5.19 -8.94
N VAL A 128 10.94 6.15 -8.35
CA VAL A 128 9.54 6.41 -8.67
C VAL A 128 9.40 7.02 -10.08
N ALA A 129 10.31 7.90 -10.49
CA ALA A 129 10.29 8.47 -11.84
C ALA A 129 10.47 7.38 -12.91
N GLN A 130 11.32 6.40 -12.66
CA GLN A 130 11.51 5.27 -13.57
C GLN A 130 10.28 4.37 -13.60
N ALA A 131 9.69 4.06 -12.46
CA ALA A 131 8.45 3.30 -12.38
C ALA A 131 7.29 4.04 -13.09
N ALA A 132 7.24 5.36 -12.98
CA ALA A 132 6.23 6.18 -13.64
C ALA A 132 6.26 6.09 -15.18
N GLN A 133 7.40 5.79 -15.77
CA GLN A 133 7.49 5.56 -17.22
C GLN A 133 6.71 4.32 -17.65
N ASP A 134 6.72 3.27 -16.84
CA ASP A 134 5.97 2.04 -17.07
C ASP A 134 4.52 2.13 -16.59
N HIS A 135 4.24 3.07 -15.70
CA HIS A 135 2.93 3.27 -15.07
C HIS A 135 2.49 4.74 -15.18
N PRO A 136 2.24 5.25 -16.42
CA PRO A 136 1.77 6.62 -16.60
C PRO A 136 0.34 6.80 -16.13
N ASP A 137 -0.12 8.04 -16.10
CA ASP A 137 -1.51 8.43 -15.87
C ASP A 137 -1.98 8.36 -14.40
N TYR A 138 -1.07 8.21 -13.44
CA TYR A 138 -1.39 8.53 -12.04
C TYR A 138 -1.30 10.04 -11.81
N LEU A 139 -2.00 10.52 -10.80
CA LEU A 139 -1.88 11.92 -10.36
C LEU A 139 -0.48 12.17 -9.75
N GLU A 140 -0.01 13.40 -9.82
CA GLU A 140 1.27 13.79 -9.20
C GLU A 140 1.27 13.51 -7.68
N THR A 141 0.13 13.67 -7.02
CA THR A 141 0.00 13.34 -5.59
C THR A 141 0.25 11.86 -5.32
N THR A 142 -0.15 10.97 -6.23
CA THR A 142 0.13 9.53 -6.12
C THR A 142 1.63 9.26 -6.26
N TYR A 143 2.32 9.87 -7.20
CA TYR A 143 3.77 9.74 -7.35
C TYR A 143 4.52 10.30 -6.14
N ARG A 144 4.07 11.41 -5.57
CA ARG A 144 4.62 11.98 -4.34
C ARG A 144 4.47 11.00 -3.18
N ASP A 145 3.30 10.41 -3.02
CA ASP A 145 3.04 9.42 -1.97
C ASP A 145 3.90 8.16 -2.16
N ALA A 146 4.14 7.76 -3.42
CA ALA A 146 5.04 6.65 -3.73
C ALA A 146 6.49 6.95 -3.32
N ARG A 147 6.98 8.16 -3.59
CA ARG A 147 8.33 8.59 -3.15
C ARG A 147 8.47 8.53 -1.63
N ASN A 148 7.48 9.04 -0.91
CA ASN A 148 7.46 9.01 0.55
C ASN A 148 7.42 7.57 1.09
N ARG A 149 6.66 6.69 0.44
CA ARG A 149 6.57 5.28 0.81
C ARG A 149 7.89 4.55 0.63
N VAL A 150 8.57 4.74 -0.51
CA VAL A 150 9.91 4.17 -0.74
C VAL A 150 10.88 4.68 0.31
N ALA A 151 10.90 5.98 0.56
CA ALA A 151 11.78 6.59 1.56
C ALA A 151 11.55 6.00 2.96
N TYR A 152 10.30 5.85 3.36
CA TYR A 152 9.94 5.29 4.68
C TYR A 152 10.40 3.84 4.84
N ASN A 153 10.24 3.02 3.80
CA ASN A 153 10.51 1.58 3.88
C ASN A 153 11.97 1.21 3.62
N MET A 154 12.75 2.09 2.98
CA MET A 154 14.13 1.80 2.59
C MET A 154 15.18 2.48 3.47
N LYS A 155 14.76 3.20 4.49
CA LYS A 155 15.65 3.81 5.50
C LYS A 155 16.46 2.77 6.26
#